data_3cd650ca016a1b6bd38bd596322f8d29
#
_entry.id   3cd650ca016a1b6bd38bd596322f8d29
#
_cell.length_a   1.000
_cell.length_b   1.000
_cell.length_c   1.000
_cell.angle_alpha   90.00
_cell.angle_beta   90.00
_cell.angle_gamma   90.00
#
_symmetry.space_group_name_H-M   'P 1'
#
loop_
_entity.id
_entity.type
_entity.pdbx_description
1 polymer ?
#
loop_
_entity_poly.entity_id
_entity_poly.type
_entity_poly.pdbx_seq_one_letter_code
_entity_poly.pdbx_strand_id
1 'polypeptide(L)'
;MPVFRLDDQIWFPDPILADENGLLAVGGDLSTKRLLLAYTNGIFPWYNPEDEILWWCPKRRFLIFPDNIHISHSMKKFMKHTDLTISINKNFKDVIHNCRLLREETEGSWITDEMEEAYNRLFSQNLALSVEVWKGSLLVGGLYGVSLGRGF
;
A
#
# COMPACT_ATOMS: atom_id res chain seq x y z
N MET A 1 16.15 -15.79 13.23
CA MET A 1 15.15 -16.84 12.93
C MET A 1 15.24 -17.15 11.43
N PRO A 2 14.89 -18.36 10.98
CA PRO A 2 14.94 -18.67 9.56
C PRO A 2 13.87 -17.86 8.81
N VAL A 3 14.28 -17.21 7.71
CA VAL A 3 13.35 -16.59 6.77
C VAL A 3 12.76 -17.69 5.91
N PHE A 4 11.44 -17.74 5.74
CA PHE A 4 10.76 -18.76 4.96
C PHE A 4 10.84 -18.43 3.46
N ARG A 5 11.07 -19.47 2.64
CA ARG A 5 11.03 -19.33 1.19
C ARG A 5 9.67 -19.80 0.67
N LEU A 6 8.99 -18.90 -0.03
CA LEU A 6 7.70 -19.22 -0.69
C LEU A 6 7.96 -19.82 -2.06
N ASP A 7 7.10 -20.76 -2.41
CA ASP A 7 7.03 -21.43 -3.72
C ASP A 7 5.76 -21.00 -4.49
N ASP A 8 5.37 -21.75 -5.50
CA ASP A 8 4.19 -21.48 -6.32
C ASP A 8 2.86 -21.75 -5.58
N GLN A 9 2.90 -22.45 -4.44
CA GLN A 9 1.70 -22.68 -3.62
C GLN A 9 1.32 -21.42 -2.86
N ILE A 10 0.02 -21.15 -2.75
CA ILE A 10 -0.50 -19.96 -2.06
C ILE A 10 -0.61 -20.23 -0.58
N TRP A 11 0.43 -19.90 0.15
CA TRP A 11 0.52 -20.02 1.60
C TRP A 11 1.46 -18.97 2.21
N PHE A 12 1.35 -18.76 3.51
CA PHE A 12 2.31 -18.03 4.33
C PHE A 12 2.56 -18.77 5.65
N PRO A 13 3.75 -18.66 6.23
CA PRO A 13 3.98 -19.08 7.62
C PRO A 13 3.17 -18.21 8.58
N ASP A 14 3.01 -18.69 9.82
CA ASP A 14 2.34 -17.92 10.87
C ASP A 14 3.05 -16.56 11.05
N PRO A 15 2.32 -15.42 11.00
CA PRO A 15 2.87 -14.09 11.19
C PRO A 15 3.71 -13.91 12.47
N ILE A 16 3.45 -14.69 13.53
CA ILE A 16 4.21 -14.65 14.78
C ILE A 16 5.68 -15.04 14.58
N LEU A 17 5.99 -15.77 13.51
CA LEU A 17 7.33 -16.23 13.15
C LEU A 17 8.17 -15.18 12.43
N ALA A 18 7.63 -13.97 12.19
CA ALA A 18 8.41 -12.86 11.65
C ALA A 18 9.59 -12.53 12.58
N ASP A 19 10.71 -12.15 12.00
CA ASP A 19 11.91 -11.75 12.76
C ASP A 19 11.69 -10.46 13.57
N GLU A 20 12.72 -9.98 14.23
CA GLU A 20 12.67 -8.77 15.07
C GLU A 20 12.34 -7.51 14.24
N ASN A 21 12.71 -7.47 12.97
CA ASN A 21 12.45 -6.40 12.03
C ASN A 21 11.08 -6.55 11.35
N GLY A 22 10.46 -7.71 11.44
CA GLY A 22 9.18 -8.04 10.83
C GLY A 22 9.30 -8.78 9.50
N LEU A 23 10.50 -9.19 9.06
CA LEU A 23 10.66 -10.01 7.86
C LEU A 23 10.15 -11.42 8.14
N LEU A 24 9.24 -11.90 7.29
CA LEU A 24 8.58 -13.19 7.45
C LEU A 24 9.00 -14.20 6.38
N ALA A 25 8.98 -13.79 5.11
CA ALA A 25 9.24 -14.69 4.00
C ALA A 25 9.86 -13.97 2.80
N VAL A 26 10.42 -14.76 1.87
CA VAL A 26 10.99 -14.29 0.61
C VAL A 26 10.44 -15.12 -0.55
N GLY A 27 10.39 -14.53 -1.76
CA GLY A 27 9.96 -15.20 -2.99
C GLY A 27 8.44 -15.24 -3.16
N GLY A 28 7.95 -16.23 -3.88
CA GLY A 28 6.55 -16.31 -4.31
C GLY A 28 6.26 -15.34 -5.47
N ASP A 29 5.03 -14.84 -5.54
CA ASP A 29 4.52 -14.00 -6.61
C ASP A 29 3.61 -12.87 -6.09
N LEU A 30 3.24 -11.92 -6.95
CA LEU A 30 2.27 -10.85 -6.66
C LEU A 30 0.86 -11.16 -7.22
N SER A 31 0.48 -12.43 -7.27
CA SER A 31 -0.88 -12.81 -7.67
C SER A 31 -1.93 -12.24 -6.70
N THR A 32 -3.11 -11.92 -7.21
CA THR A 32 -4.23 -11.45 -6.39
C THR A 32 -4.51 -12.37 -5.20
N LYS A 33 -4.44 -13.69 -5.41
CA LYS A 33 -4.71 -14.67 -4.34
C LYS A 33 -3.68 -14.57 -3.22
N ARG A 34 -2.39 -14.48 -3.57
CA ARG A 34 -1.32 -14.33 -2.59
C ARG A 34 -1.39 -13.00 -1.85
N LEU A 35 -1.61 -11.90 -2.58
CA LEU A 35 -1.78 -10.58 -1.96
C LEU A 35 -2.97 -10.55 -1.00
N LEU A 36 -4.11 -11.11 -1.37
CA LEU A 36 -5.27 -11.20 -0.48
C LEU A 36 -4.97 -12.01 0.78
N LEU A 37 -4.34 -13.17 0.63
CA LEU A 37 -3.93 -14.00 1.77
C LEU A 37 -2.96 -13.23 2.68
N ALA A 38 -1.98 -12.52 2.08
CA ALA A 38 -1.02 -11.71 2.82
C ALA A 38 -1.73 -10.61 3.63
N TYR A 39 -2.48 -9.73 2.97
CA TYR A 39 -3.14 -8.60 3.63
C TYR A 39 -4.18 -9.03 4.68
N THR A 40 -4.90 -10.13 4.44
CA THR A 40 -5.84 -10.70 5.44
C THR A 40 -5.12 -11.11 6.73
N ASN A 41 -3.85 -11.51 6.65
CA ASN A 41 -3.01 -11.88 7.79
C ASN A 41 -2.09 -10.75 8.26
N GLY A 42 -2.28 -9.54 7.74
CA GLY A 42 -1.44 -8.39 8.06
C GLY A 42 -0.04 -8.47 7.50
N ILE A 43 0.20 -9.27 6.48
CA ILE A 43 1.47 -9.38 5.76
C ILE A 43 1.41 -8.47 4.52
N PHE A 44 2.53 -7.85 4.17
CA PHE A 44 2.61 -7.01 2.97
C PHE A 44 3.97 -7.18 2.27
N PRO A 45 4.03 -7.00 0.94
CA PRO A 45 5.28 -7.03 0.19
C PRO A 45 5.97 -5.66 0.29
N TRP A 46 7.29 -5.67 0.51
CA TRP A 46 8.13 -4.48 0.42
C TRP A 46 9.57 -4.91 0.14
N TYR A 47 10.09 -4.54 -1.02
CA TYR A 47 11.39 -4.97 -1.52
C TYR A 47 11.92 -3.97 -2.57
N ASN A 48 13.24 -3.96 -2.82
CA ASN A 48 13.82 -3.13 -3.88
C ASN A 48 13.71 -3.85 -5.23
N PRO A 49 13.76 -3.12 -6.35
CA PRO A 49 13.61 -3.72 -7.69
C PRO A 49 14.61 -4.85 -8.01
N GLU A 50 15.77 -4.84 -7.36
CA GLU A 50 16.84 -5.83 -7.55
C GLU A 50 16.75 -7.04 -6.64
N ASP A 51 15.86 -6.97 -5.64
CA ASP A 51 15.67 -8.02 -4.63
C ASP A 51 14.55 -9.00 -5.05
N GLU A 52 14.58 -10.20 -4.46
CA GLU A 52 13.40 -11.06 -4.47
C GLU A 52 12.27 -10.41 -3.67
N ILE A 53 11.03 -10.80 -3.92
CA ILE A 53 9.88 -10.31 -3.15
C ILE A 53 10.08 -10.62 -1.67
N LEU A 54 10.08 -9.59 -0.82
CA LEU A 54 10.16 -9.71 0.62
C LEU A 54 8.80 -9.45 1.25
N TRP A 55 8.38 -10.32 2.16
CA TRP A 55 7.09 -10.26 2.85
C TRP A 55 7.29 -9.94 4.32
N TRP A 56 6.59 -8.90 4.78
CA TRP A 56 6.77 -8.30 6.09
C TRP A 56 5.52 -8.39 6.95
N CYS A 57 5.72 -8.66 8.24
CA CYS A 57 4.69 -8.59 9.26
C CYS A 57 5.25 -8.00 10.57
N PRO A 58 5.49 -6.69 10.67
CA PRO A 58 6.00 -6.06 11.89
C PRO A 58 5.03 -6.23 13.05
N LYS A 59 5.56 -6.54 14.24
CA LYS A 59 4.76 -6.71 15.47
C LYS A 59 4.07 -5.43 15.95
N ARG A 60 4.70 -4.27 15.69
CA ARG A 60 4.14 -2.96 16.04
C ARG A 60 3.73 -2.24 14.77
N ARG A 61 2.49 -1.71 14.75
CA ARG A 61 1.94 -1.01 13.59
C ARG A 61 1.35 0.32 14.01
N PHE A 62 1.52 1.32 13.17
CA PHE A 62 0.74 2.54 13.26
C PHE A 62 -0.65 2.28 12.69
N LEU A 63 -1.67 2.66 13.46
CA LEU A 63 -3.07 2.55 13.06
C LEU A 63 -3.72 3.92 13.18
N ILE A 64 -4.59 4.25 12.24
CA ILE A 64 -5.44 5.42 12.29
C ILE A 64 -6.87 4.94 12.49
N PHE A 65 -7.46 5.31 13.63
CA PHE A 65 -8.88 5.07 13.89
C PHE A 65 -9.66 6.33 13.50
N PRO A 66 -10.70 6.25 12.61
CA PRO A 66 -11.43 7.43 12.14
C PRO A 66 -11.95 8.31 13.26
N ASP A 67 -12.43 7.72 14.35
CA ASP A 67 -12.98 8.45 15.50
C ASP A 67 -11.92 9.20 16.32
N ASN A 68 -10.63 8.87 16.13
CA ASN A 68 -9.51 9.42 16.90
C ASN A 68 -8.58 10.31 16.05
N ILE A 69 -8.99 10.67 14.83
CA ILE A 69 -8.15 11.51 13.95
C ILE A 69 -8.02 12.93 14.54
N HIS A 70 -6.80 13.32 14.84
CA HIS A 70 -6.50 14.71 15.22
C HIS A 70 -6.29 15.57 13.97
N ILE A 71 -7.20 16.52 13.73
CA ILE A 71 -7.06 17.52 12.66
C ILE A 71 -6.64 18.84 13.31
N SER A 72 -5.43 19.33 12.98
CA SER A 72 -4.90 20.58 13.52
C SER A 72 -5.74 21.79 13.12
N HIS A 73 -5.64 22.88 13.89
CA HIS A 73 -6.34 24.14 13.59
C HIS A 73 -5.96 24.70 12.21
N SER A 74 -4.69 24.64 11.84
CA SER A 74 -4.20 25.09 10.53
C SER A 74 -4.81 24.25 9.38
N MET A 75 -4.87 22.93 9.55
CA MET A 75 -5.49 22.05 8.58
C MET A 75 -7.00 22.33 8.44
N LYS A 76 -7.72 22.49 9.56
CA LYS A 76 -9.15 22.87 9.51
C LYS A 76 -9.39 24.19 8.79
N LYS A 77 -8.51 25.19 8.99
CA LYS A 77 -8.57 26.47 8.28
C LYS A 77 -8.28 26.30 6.81
N PHE A 78 -7.24 25.53 6.45
CA PHE A 78 -6.89 25.23 5.08
C PHE A 78 -8.05 24.54 4.34
N MET A 79 -8.63 23.50 4.92
CA MET A 79 -9.76 22.76 4.32
C MET A 79 -11.00 23.63 4.04
N LYS A 80 -11.20 24.71 4.80
CA LYS A 80 -12.32 25.66 4.61
C LYS A 80 -12.10 26.66 3.47
N HIS A 81 -10.84 26.93 3.12
CA HIS A 81 -10.49 28.02 2.19
C HIS A 81 -9.74 27.55 0.95
N THR A 82 -9.50 26.24 0.83
CA THR A 82 -8.82 25.65 -0.33
C THR A 82 -9.78 25.52 -1.53
N ASP A 83 -9.22 25.67 -2.71
CA ASP A 83 -9.87 25.34 -4.00
C ASP A 83 -9.63 23.89 -4.44
N LEU A 84 -8.97 23.10 -3.59
CA LEU A 84 -8.73 21.68 -3.86
C LEU A 84 -10.01 20.88 -3.70
N THR A 85 -10.18 19.90 -4.58
CA THR A 85 -11.29 18.94 -4.53
C THR A 85 -10.76 17.52 -4.30
N ILE A 86 -11.60 16.66 -3.72
CA ILE A 86 -11.26 15.28 -3.41
C ILE A 86 -12.17 14.36 -4.21
N SER A 87 -11.60 13.28 -4.73
CA SER A 87 -12.35 12.16 -5.29
C SER A 87 -11.87 10.82 -4.73
N ILE A 88 -12.65 9.78 -4.95
CA ILE A 88 -12.31 8.41 -4.57
C ILE A 88 -12.43 7.55 -5.82
N ASN A 89 -11.43 6.72 -6.07
CA ASN A 89 -11.38 5.75 -7.18
C ASN A 89 -11.54 6.36 -8.59
N LYS A 90 -11.25 7.64 -8.75
CA LYS A 90 -11.38 8.31 -10.04
C LYS A 90 -10.17 8.03 -10.95
N ASN A 91 -8.98 7.93 -10.37
CA ASN A 91 -7.75 7.77 -11.13
C ASN A 91 -6.66 7.00 -10.34
N PHE A 92 -6.98 5.77 -9.97
CA PHE A 92 -6.08 4.89 -9.21
C PHE A 92 -4.71 4.74 -9.89
N LYS A 93 -4.72 4.54 -11.21
CA LYS A 93 -3.50 4.30 -12.00
C LYS A 93 -2.51 5.46 -11.89
N ASP A 94 -2.98 6.70 -12.04
CA ASP A 94 -2.08 7.85 -11.94
C ASP A 94 -1.64 8.11 -10.50
N VAL A 95 -2.47 7.77 -9.51
CA VAL A 95 -2.08 7.89 -8.10
C VAL A 95 -0.91 6.95 -7.78
N ILE A 96 -1.00 5.66 -8.09
CA ILE A 96 0.08 4.72 -7.80
C ILE A 96 1.34 5.04 -8.60
N HIS A 97 1.18 5.42 -9.87
CA HIS A 97 2.28 5.81 -10.74
C HIS A 97 3.02 7.04 -10.20
N ASN A 98 2.31 8.10 -9.81
CA ASN A 98 2.92 9.28 -9.21
C ASN A 98 3.56 9.00 -7.85
N CYS A 99 2.99 8.11 -7.03
CA CYS A 99 3.63 7.65 -5.80
C CYS A 99 4.97 6.98 -6.06
N ARG A 100 5.10 6.24 -7.15
CA ARG A 100 6.35 5.63 -7.60
C ARG A 100 7.36 6.69 -8.02
N LEU A 101 7.00 7.56 -8.98
CA LEU A 101 7.89 8.56 -9.56
C LEU A 101 8.48 9.51 -8.51
N LEU A 102 7.66 10.03 -7.61
CA LEU A 102 8.12 10.94 -6.56
C LEU A 102 9.15 10.33 -5.61
N ARG A 103 9.14 9.01 -5.44
CA ARG A 103 10.13 8.31 -4.62
C ARG A 103 11.40 7.95 -5.39
N GLU A 104 11.28 7.62 -6.68
CA GLU A 104 12.43 7.38 -7.56
C GLU A 104 13.38 8.57 -7.61
N GLU A 105 12.85 9.81 -7.54
CA GLU A 105 13.63 11.04 -7.54
C GLU A 105 14.40 11.31 -6.24
N THR A 106 14.05 10.66 -5.13
CA THR A 106 14.59 10.97 -3.81
C THR A 106 15.37 9.82 -3.18
N GLU A 107 14.72 8.72 -2.88
CA GLU A 107 15.26 7.63 -2.05
C GLU A 107 15.23 6.26 -2.75
N GLY A 108 14.78 6.21 -4.00
CA GLY A 108 14.40 4.97 -4.69
C GLY A 108 12.98 4.53 -4.35
N SER A 109 12.33 3.87 -5.31
CA SER A 109 10.96 3.39 -5.13
C SER A 109 10.93 1.89 -4.93
N TRP A 110 10.23 1.46 -3.90
CA TRP A 110 9.88 0.05 -3.70
C TRP A 110 8.68 -0.39 -4.59
N ILE A 111 8.03 0.57 -5.27
CA ILE A 111 6.94 0.28 -6.21
C ILE A 111 7.57 -0.06 -7.56
N THR A 112 7.77 -1.34 -7.82
CA THR A 112 8.24 -1.86 -9.11
C THR A 112 7.13 -1.84 -10.15
N ASP A 113 7.45 -2.07 -11.44
CA ASP A 113 6.44 -2.25 -12.49
C ASP A 113 5.46 -3.39 -12.14
N GLU A 114 5.99 -4.51 -11.64
CA GLU A 114 5.17 -5.66 -11.23
C GLU A 114 4.24 -5.32 -10.06
N MET A 115 4.72 -4.52 -9.12
CA MET A 115 3.93 -4.05 -8.00
C MET A 115 2.79 -3.12 -8.47
N GLU A 116 3.11 -2.15 -9.34
CA GLU A 116 2.11 -1.25 -9.92
C GLU A 116 1.02 -2.03 -10.67
N GLU A 117 1.41 -3.01 -11.50
CA GLU A 117 0.46 -3.89 -12.19
C GLU A 117 -0.38 -4.72 -11.23
N ALA A 118 0.24 -5.29 -10.19
CA ALA A 118 -0.45 -6.11 -9.20
C ALA A 118 -1.54 -5.32 -8.46
N TYR A 119 -1.23 -4.08 -8.04
CA TYR A 119 -2.20 -3.23 -7.36
C TYR A 119 -3.27 -2.68 -8.31
N ASN A 120 -2.95 -2.42 -9.57
CA ASN A 120 -3.96 -2.12 -10.59
C ASN A 120 -4.93 -3.29 -10.79
N ARG A 121 -4.45 -4.55 -10.74
CA ARG A 121 -5.32 -5.74 -10.75
C ARG A 121 -6.21 -5.82 -9.50
N LEU A 122 -5.68 -5.53 -8.31
CA LEU A 122 -6.50 -5.45 -7.09
C LEU A 122 -7.59 -4.39 -7.22
N PHE A 123 -7.24 -3.21 -7.72
CA PHE A 123 -8.20 -2.14 -7.94
C PHE A 123 -9.32 -2.55 -8.90
N SER A 124 -9.01 -3.21 -10.02
CA SER A 124 -10.02 -3.69 -10.99
C SER A 124 -11.00 -4.71 -10.39
N GLN A 125 -10.61 -5.36 -9.28
CA GLN A 125 -11.43 -6.32 -8.53
C GLN A 125 -12.09 -5.71 -7.28
N ASN A 126 -12.07 -4.38 -7.12
CA ASN A 126 -12.58 -3.65 -5.95
C ASN A 126 -11.90 -4.06 -4.61
N LEU A 127 -10.64 -4.47 -4.66
CA LEU A 127 -9.83 -4.88 -3.51
C LEU A 127 -8.80 -3.81 -3.10
N ALA A 128 -8.70 -2.75 -3.88
CA ALA A 128 -7.90 -1.56 -3.58
C ALA A 128 -8.70 -0.32 -3.90
N LEU A 129 -8.33 0.79 -3.30
CA LEU A 129 -8.94 2.09 -3.57
C LEU A 129 -7.88 3.19 -3.59
N SER A 130 -8.24 4.31 -4.17
CA SER A 130 -7.46 5.54 -4.15
C SER A 130 -8.30 6.72 -3.67
N VAL A 131 -7.61 7.68 -3.08
CA VAL A 131 -8.14 9.01 -2.80
C VAL A 131 -7.28 10.01 -3.54
N GLU A 132 -7.90 10.85 -4.34
CA GLU A 132 -7.22 11.84 -5.16
C GLU A 132 -7.50 13.26 -4.66
N VAL A 133 -6.49 14.12 -4.75
CA VAL A 133 -6.61 15.55 -4.49
C VAL A 133 -6.33 16.30 -5.80
N TRP A 134 -7.25 17.17 -6.18
CA TRP A 134 -7.24 17.87 -7.46
C TRP A 134 -7.18 19.38 -7.27
N LYS A 135 -6.42 20.05 -8.13
CA LYS A 135 -6.51 21.50 -8.35
C LYS A 135 -7.05 21.74 -9.75
N GLY A 136 -8.34 22.07 -9.85
CA GLY A 136 -9.02 22.04 -11.14
C GLY A 136 -9.02 20.63 -11.72
N SER A 137 -8.39 20.45 -12.89
CA SER A 137 -8.22 19.14 -13.55
C SER A 137 -6.87 18.47 -13.27
N LEU A 138 -5.99 19.13 -12.51
CA LEU A 138 -4.65 18.61 -12.22
C LEU A 138 -4.66 17.76 -10.96
N LEU A 139 -4.17 16.52 -11.04
CA LEU A 139 -3.91 15.66 -9.89
C LEU A 139 -2.69 16.21 -9.13
N VAL A 140 -2.89 16.71 -7.91
CA VAL A 140 -1.83 17.35 -7.11
C VAL A 140 -1.46 16.54 -5.87
N GLY A 141 -2.17 15.48 -5.58
CA GLY A 141 -1.87 14.58 -4.47
C GLY A 141 -2.81 13.38 -4.46
N GLY A 142 -2.44 12.37 -3.71
CA GLY A 142 -3.27 11.18 -3.57
C GLY A 142 -2.63 10.15 -2.64
N LEU A 143 -3.42 9.16 -2.32
CA LEU A 143 -2.99 7.95 -1.64
C LEU A 143 -3.75 6.75 -2.22
N TYR A 144 -3.16 5.59 -2.12
CA TYR A 144 -3.81 4.34 -2.48
C TYR A 144 -3.55 3.28 -1.40
N GLY A 145 -4.37 2.26 -1.39
CA GLY A 145 -4.18 1.13 -0.48
C GLY A 145 -5.11 -0.03 -0.80
N VAL A 146 -4.86 -1.15 -0.10
CA VAL A 146 -5.70 -2.34 -0.18
C VAL A 146 -6.87 -2.18 0.80
N SER A 147 -8.08 -2.43 0.33
CA SER A 147 -9.30 -2.31 1.12
C SER A 147 -9.91 -3.69 1.34
N LEU A 148 -9.87 -4.18 2.57
CA LEU A 148 -10.40 -5.48 2.98
C LEU A 148 -11.37 -5.33 4.15
N GLY A 149 -12.65 -5.58 3.90
CA GLY A 149 -13.68 -5.44 4.92
C GLY A 149 -13.77 -4.01 5.46
N ARG A 150 -13.37 -3.78 6.72
CA ARG A 150 -13.34 -2.46 7.36
C ARG A 150 -11.93 -1.83 7.42
N GLY A 151 -10.92 -2.49 6.87
CA GLY A 151 -9.53 -2.02 6.84
C GLY A 151 -9.16 -1.40 5.50
N PHE A 152 -8.37 -0.34 5.55
CA PHE A 152 -7.76 0.34 4.41
C PHE A 152 -6.33 0.74 4.76
#